data_31d6b5cb35f64578e80be54295453298
#
_entry.id   31d6b5cb35f64578e80be54295453298
#
_cell.length_a   1.000
_cell.length_b   1.000
_cell.length_c   1.000
_cell.angle_alpha   90.00
_cell.angle_beta   90.00
_cell.angle_gamma   90.00
#
_symmetry.space_group_name_H-M   'P 1'
#
loop_
_entity.id
_entity.type
_entity.pdbx_description
1 polymer ?
#
loop_
_entity_poly.entity_id
_entity_poly.type
_entity_poly.pdbx_seq_one_letter_code
_entity_poly.pdbx_strand_id
1 'polypeptide(L)'
;MFLKRILTYIVVGASVLPAFAAESLILSRQQCIDIALDTSPTVKVADLEVKRMEYAKKETRGGLFPTIDFSAAYQRSIELQTISMDMGGKPQSFKMGSDNTWNFGFNAQLPIIAPTLWKAISISKSQILASLESARSSRLDLINNINKSYYSLMLAISSKDLIQENYDRAVLNHEIYEKQFAVGTASEYEVLRSSVQVTNIEPELLQADISVRQCKLQLKVLMGIDYEVDILPDITLEELQQEMYGYALGADADLSGNSSLRSLDIQSEIAKKNVDLKKFAWIPTLGLSYNMSWTALSNGSPFKNQNFNPYSNVGLGLSVPIFSGGSKYYGLKQAQVQQTELQLQRENLVNSLQMQLDLAIDNINREAKQIASSEEGMKQARKAYDIMQKSFEIGAASYLDLRDSELANTSARLSYLQCIYNYLVSVSELDLLLGKETQN
;
A
#
# COMPACT_ATOMS: atom_id res chain seq x y z
N MET A 1 5.89 -20.10 10.79
CA MET A 1 6.08 -21.43 11.40
C MET A 1 4.86 -22.35 11.22
N PHE A 2 3.68 -21.83 10.91
CA PHE A 2 2.44 -22.58 10.67
C PHE A 2 2.32 -23.14 9.22
N LEU A 3 2.83 -22.45 8.22
CA LEU A 3 2.76 -22.89 6.80
C LEU A 3 3.66 -24.13 6.50
N LYS A 4 4.68 -24.39 7.32
CA LYS A 4 5.48 -25.63 7.18
C LYS A 4 4.74 -26.89 7.62
N ARG A 5 3.63 -26.78 8.34
CA ARG A 5 2.84 -27.94 8.82
C ARG A 5 1.74 -28.37 7.85
N ILE A 6 1.29 -27.49 6.94
CA ILE A 6 0.27 -27.83 5.93
C ILE A 6 0.91 -28.46 4.69
N LEU A 7 2.15 -28.11 4.36
CA LEU A 7 2.87 -28.69 3.21
C LEU A 7 3.48 -30.08 3.45
N THR A 8 3.51 -30.57 4.69
CA THR A 8 4.14 -31.85 5.04
C THR A 8 3.20 -33.07 4.92
N TYR A 9 1.93 -32.86 4.59
CA TYR A 9 0.98 -33.98 4.41
C TYR A 9 0.65 -34.35 2.96
N ILE A 10 1.29 -33.72 1.95
CA ILE A 10 0.99 -33.93 0.50
C ILE A 10 2.09 -34.74 -0.24
N VAL A 11 3.11 -35.21 0.44
CA VAL A 11 4.16 -36.01 -0.24
C VAL A 11 4.25 -37.41 0.38
N VAL A 12 3.34 -38.29 0.05
CA VAL A 12 3.56 -39.74 -0.15
C VAL A 12 2.34 -40.35 -0.87
N GLY A 13 2.49 -40.70 -2.13
CA GLY A 13 1.49 -41.51 -2.85
C GLY A 13 1.64 -41.37 -4.36
N ALA A 14 2.41 -42.28 -4.94
CA ALA A 14 2.71 -42.34 -6.38
C ALA A 14 1.47 -42.67 -7.25
N SER A 15 1.45 -42.01 -8.43
CA SER A 15 0.89 -42.51 -9.69
C SER A 15 -0.59 -42.91 -9.77
N VAL A 16 -1.47 -41.93 -9.95
CA VAL A 16 -2.60 -41.92 -10.88
C VAL A 16 -2.86 -40.48 -11.23
N LEU A 17 -2.85 -40.11 -12.51
CA LEU A 17 -3.30 -38.81 -12.97
C LEU A 17 -4.80 -38.70 -12.72
N PRO A 18 -5.32 -37.95 -11.72
CA PRO A 18 -6.67 -37.50 -11.77
C PRO A 18 -6.67 -36.19 -12.56
N ALA A 19 -7.64 -36.03 -13.44
CA ALA A 19 -8.07 -34.73 -13.92
C ALA A 19 -8.19 -33.83 -12.69
N PHE A 20 -7.35 -32.79 -12.59
CA PHE A 20 -7.47 -31.76 -11.55
C PHE A 20 -8.85 -31.09 -11.77
N ALA A 21 -9.86 -31.56 -11.07
CA ALA A 21 -10.96 -30.69 -10.69
C ALA A 21 -10.32 -29.61 -9.82
N ALA A 22 -10.33 -28.36 -10.25
CA ALA A 22 -9.87 -27.24 -9.47
C ALA A 22 -10.64 -27.27 -8.14
N GLU A 23 -9.94 -27.59 -7.06
CA GLU A 23 -10.53 -27.67 -5.73
C GLU A 23 -10.92 -26.23 -5.35
N SER A 24 -12.22 -25.94 -5.33
CA SER A 24 -12.71 -24.62 -4.95
C SER A 24 -12.43 -24.41 -3.45
N LEU A 25 -11.67 -23.38 -3.14
CA LEU A 25 -11.34 -23.02 -1.76
C LEU A 25 -12.45 -22.13 -1.21
N ILE A 26 -13.20 -22.63 -0.24
CA ILE A 26 -14.21 -21.84 0.48
C ILE A 26 -13.48 -21.06 1.56
N LEU A 27 -13.55 -19.73 1.48
CA LEU A 27 -12.84 -18.82 2.41
C LEU A 27 -13.80 -17.84 3.06
N SER A 28 -13.64 -17.68 4.37
CA SER A 28 -14.27 -16.58 5.07
C SER A 28 -13.53 -15.25 4.79
N ARG A 29 -14.22 -14.15 5.03
CA ARG A 29 -13.63 -12.81 4.92
C ARG A 29 -12.34 -12.68 5.73
N GLN A 30 -12.34 -13.19 6.98
CA GLN A 30 -11.16 -13.14 7.85
C GLN A 30 -9.99 -13.97 7.32
N GLN A 31 -10.27 -15.15 6.79
CA GLN A 31 -9.24 -15.98 6.16
C GLN A 31 -8.61 -15.31 4.94
N CYS A 32 -9.41 -14.60 4.13
CA CYS A 32 -8.88 -13.81 3.01
C CYS A 32 -7.93 -12.70 3.50
N ILE A 33 -8.27 -12.02 4.60
CA ILE A 33 -7.43 -10.98 5.21
C ILE A 33 -6.13 -11.60 5.72
N ASP A 34 -6.20 -12.70 6.47
CA ASP A 34 -5.03 -13.35 7.07
C ASP A 34 -4.04 -13.84 5.99
N ILE A 35 -4.56 -14.47 4.93
CA ILE A 35 -3.76 -14.88 3.77
C ILE A 35 -3.09 -13.66 3.13
N ALA A 36 -3.83 -12.60 2.90
CA ALA A 36 -3.30 -11.40 2.26
C ALA A 36 -2.22 -10.73 3.09
N LEU A 37 -2.38 -10.63 4.40
CA LEU A 37 -1.37 -10.04 5.30
C LEU A 37 -0.06 -10.84 5.30
N ASP A 38 -0.12 -12.16 5.07
CA ASP A 38 1.07 -13.03 5.01
C ASP A 38 1.71 -13.06 3.61
N THR A 39 0.90 -13.10 2.55
CA THR A 39 1.38 -13.39 1.19
C THR A 39 1.51 -12.15 0.30
N SER A 40 0.71 -11.11 0.52
CA SER A 40 0.64 -9.94 -0.36
C SER A 40 1.99 -9.25 -0.57
N PRO A 41 2.39 -9.00 -1.83
CA PRO A 41 3.59 -8.23 -2.14
C PRO A 41 3.58 -6.83 -1.54
N THR A 42 2.42 -6.19 -1.41
CA THR A 42 2.28 -4.84 -0.85
C THR A 42 2.76 -4.78 0.60
N VAL A 43 2.35 -5.73 1.44
CA VAL A 43 2.81 -5.82 2.85
C VAL A 43 4.30 -6.12 2.91
N LYS A 44 4.78 -7.07 2.08
CA LYS A 44 6.21 -7.41 2.04
C LYS A 44 7.09 -6.21 1.65
N VAL A 45 6.65 -5.40 0.68
CA VAL A 45 7.36 -4.16 0.30
C VAL A 45 7.38 -3.17 1.46
N ALA A 46 6.26 -2.99 2.16
CA ALA A 46 6.19 -2.11 3.31
C ALA A 46 7.12 -2.56 4.46
N ASP A 47 7.20 -3.86 4.73
CA ASP A 47 8.12 -4.41 5.75
C ASP A 47 9.60 -4.30 5.34
N LEU A 48 9.91 -4.43 4.05
CA LEU A 48 11.26 -4.19 3.52
C LEU A 48 11.66 -2.73 3.64
N GLU A 49 10.72 -1.80 3.47
CA GLU A 49 10.98 -0.36 3.65
C GLU A 49 11.34 -0.04 5.11
N VAL A 50 10.68 -0.65 6.09
CA VAL A 50 11.06 -0.54 7.50
C VAL A 50 12.50 -1.02 7.73
N LYS A 51 12.87 -2.19 7.17
CA LYS A 51 14.25 -2.71 7.24
C LYS A 51 15.24 -1.77 6.57
N ARG A 52 14.89 -1.17 5.44
CA ARG A 52 15.71 -0.17 4.76
C ARG A 52 16.00 1.03 5.67
N MET A 53 14.99 1.54 6.37
CA MET A 53 15.16 2.64 7.33
C MET A 53 15.99 2.24 8.55
N GLU A 54 15.90 0.99 9.00
CA GLU A 54 16.78 0.49 10.06
C GLU A 54 18.26 0.46 9.62
N TYR A 55 18.54 0.06 8.38
CA TYR A 55 19.91 0.12 7.82
C TYR A 55 20.39 1.56 7.63
N ALA A 56 19.54 2.48 7.17
CA ALA A 56 19.85 3.90 7.06
C ALA A 56 20.21 4.52 8.42
N LYS A 57 19.53 4.11 9.50
CA LYS A 57 19.93 4.51 10.86
C LYS A 57 21.30 3.94 11.26
N LYS A 58 21.59 2.67 10.91
CA LYS A 58 22.91 2.06 11.18
C LYS A 58 24.00 2.78 10.39
N GLU A 59 23.76 3.12 9.14
CA GLU A 59 24.63 3.94 8.30
C GLU A 59 24.91 5.30 8.93
N THR A 60 23.86 6.05 9.32
CA THR A 60 24.01 7.34 10.01
C THR A 60 24.83 7.18 11.31
N ARG A 61 24.61 6.11 12.07
CA ARG A 61 25.38 5.81 13.28
C ARG A 61 26.83 5.44 12.94
N GLY A 62 27.07 4.84 11.79
CA GLY A 62 28.40 4.52 11.26
C GLY A 62 29.33 5.73 11.22
N GLY A 63 28.76 6.93 10.96
CA GLY A 63 29.50 8.19 11.00
C GLY A 63 30.10 8.58 12.36
N LEU A 64 29.74 7.89 13.46
CA LEU A 64 30.39 8.07 14.78
C LEU A 64 31.68 7.24 14.94
N PHE A 65 31.92 6.28 14.06
CA PHE A 65 33.09 5.43 14.10
C PHE A 65 34.20 6.00 13.22
N PRO A 66 35.48 5.56 13.43
CA PRO A 66 36.56 5.99 12.59
C PRO A 66 36.33 5.55 11.12
N THR A 67 36.58 6.49 10.21
CA THR A 67 36.79 6.15 8.79
C THR A 67 38.27 5.94 8.55
N ILE A 68 38.66 4.94 7.79
CA ILE A 68 40.03 4.63 7.41
C ILE A 68 40.06 4.51 5.89
N ASP A 69 40.78 5.43 5.27
CA ASP A 69 40.94 5.50 3.83
C ASP A 69 42.40 5.24 3.44
N PHE A 70 42.59 4.44 2.40
CA PHE A 70 43.88 4.29 1.74
C PHE A 70 43.87 5.10 0.46
N SER A 71 44.91 5.92 0.25
CA SER A 71 45.09 6.68 -0.97
C SER A 71 46.47 6.40 -1.56
N ALA A 72 46.55 6.29 -2.88
CA ALA A 72 47.80 6.19 -3.62
C ALA A 72 47.73 7.13 -4.81
N ALA A 73 48.78 7.94 -4.98
CA ALA A 73 48.85 8.91 -6.05
C ALA A 73 50.27 8.89 -6.66
N TYR A 74 50.33 8.96 -7.97
CA TYR A 74 51.53 9.26 -8.72
C TYR A 74 51.33 10.57 -9.47
N GLN A 75 52.27 11.47 -9.33
CA GLN A 75 52.28 12.76 -10.02
C GLN A 75 53.62 12.94 -10.74
N ARG A 76 53.55 13.27 -12.02
CA ARG A 76 54.69 13.70 -12.82
C ARG A 76 54.56 15.23 -13.04
N SER A 77 55.56 15.97 -12.60
CA SER A 77 55.70 17.38 -12.91
C SER A 77 56.28 17.55 -14.32
N ILE A 78 55.55 18.23 -15.19
CA ILE A 78 56.01 18.56 -16.55
C ILE A 78 57.03 19.69 -16.47
N GLU A 79 56.78 20.69 -15.62
CA GLU A 79 57.69 21.78 -15.29
C GLU A 79 57.79 21.93 -13.77
N LEU A 80 59.00 22.01 -13.25
CA LEU A 80 59.24 22.24 -11.82
C LEU A 80 59.07 23.69 -11.48
N GLN A 81 58.51 23.96 -10.33
CA GLN A 81 58.37 25.34 -9.80
C GLN A 81 59.74 25.98 -9.59
N THR A 82 59.95 27.15 -10.18
CA THR A 82 61.17 27.92 -10.02
C THR A 82 60.95 28.99 -8.97
N ILE A 83 61.72 28.95 -7.89
CA ILE A 83 61.69 29.95 -6.83
C ILE A 83 62.96 30.84 -7.01
N SER A 84 62.76 32.13 -7.13
CA SER A 84 63.84 33.12 -7.18
C SER A 84 64.02 33.72 -5.79
N MET A 85 65.17 33.55 -5.22
CA MET A 85 65.56 34.18 -3.95
C MET A 85 66.72 35.16 -4.18
N ASP A 86 66.65 36.32 -3.56
CA ASP A 86 67.76 37.26 -3.58
C ASP A 86 68.79 36.87 -2.50
N MET A 87 69.94 36.39 -2.94
CA MET A 87 71.09 36.07 -2.07
C MET A 87 72.23 37.06 -2.31
N GLY A 88 72.30 38.06 -1.44
CA GLY A 88 73.39 39.02 -1.48
C GLY A 88 73.35 40.01 -2.65
N GLY A 89 72.12 40.42 -3.11
CA GLY A 89 71.93 41.41 -4.17
C GLY A 89 71.99 40.85 -5.58
N LYS A 90 71.89 39.46 -5.73
CA LYS A 90 71.77 38.83 -7.01
C LYS A 90 70.61 37.83 -6.95
N PRO A 91 69.59 37.91 -7.84
CA PRO A 91 68.50 36.91 -7.90
C PRO A 91 69.07 35.59 -8.36
N GLN A 92 69.00 34.59 -7.49
CA GLN A 92 69.27 33.19 -7.87
C GLN A 92 67.98 32.42 -7.97
N SER A 93 67.79 31.67 -9.07
CA SER A 93 66.60 30.87 -9.35
C SER A 93 66.91 29.39 -9.09
N PHE A 94 66.13 28.76 -8.22
CA PHE A 94 66.26 27.34 -7.92
C PHE A 94 64.98 26.62 -8.36
N LYS A 95 65.13 25.48 -9.07
CA LYS A 95 63.99 24.57 -9.35
C LYS A 95 63.73 23.77 -8.08
N MET A 96 62.49 23.83 -7.59
CA MET A 96 62.06 23.11 -6.40
C MET A 96 61.09 21.99 -6.74
N GLY A 97 61.30 20.80 -6.17
CA GLY A 97 60.48 19.63 -6.42
C GLY A 97 61.23 18.51 -7.14
N SER A 98 60.51 17.48 -7.54
CA SER A 98 61.04 16.33 -8.30
C SER A 98 60.13 16.08 -9.48
N ASP A 99 60.70 15.47 -10.57
CA ASP A 99 59.93 15.12 -11.77
C ASP A 99 58.82 14.15 -11.45
N ASN A 100 59.06 13.21 -10.54
CA ASN A 100 58.12 12.18 -10.17
C ASN A 100 57.92 12.17 -8.66
N THR A 101 56.63 12.17 -8.23
CA THR A 101 56.23 12.06 -6.84
C THR A 101 55.28 10.89 -6.70
N TRP A 102 55.65 9.94 -5.87
CA TRP A 102 54.78 8.88 -5.42
C TRP A 102 54.34 9.13 -4.01
N ASN A 103 53.05 9.05 -3.75
CA ASN A 103 52.50 9.20 -2.41
C ASN A 103 51.45 8.12 -2.19
N PHE A 104 51.57 7.35 -1.13
CA PHE A 104 50.51 6.45 -0.68
C PHE A 104 50.45 6.46 0.86
N GLY A 105 49.25 6.23 1.39
CA GLY A 105 49.09 6.26 2.84
C GLY A 105 47.70 5.92 3.30
N PHE A 106 47.60 5.85 4.61
CA PHE A 106 46.36 5.66 5.34
C PHE A 106 45.99 6.96 6.05
N ASN A 107 44.72 7.35 5.94
CA ASN A 107 44.13 8.44 6.69
C ASN A 107 42.98 7.90 7.53
N ALA A 108 43.03 8.07 8.83
CA ALA A 108 41.93 7.72 9.75
C ALA A 108 41.37 9.00 10.36
N GLN A 109 40.03 9.11 10.35
CA GLN A 109 39.32 10.26 10.96
C GLN A 109 38.24 9.75 11.90
N LEU A 110 38.20 10.33 13.12
CA LEU A 110 37.18 10.01 14.13
C LEU A 110 36.54 11.31 14.64
N PRO A 111 35.25 11.52 14.46
CA PRO A 111 34.52 12.61 15.09
C PRO A 111 34.35 12.34 16.59
N ILE A 112 34.92 13.22 17.45
CA ILE A 112 34.77 13.13 18.91
C ILE A 112 33.56 13.91 19.38
N ILE A 113 33.40 15.15 18.88
CA ILE A 113 32.25 16.01 19.14
C ILE A 113 31.61 16.34 17.80
N ALA A 114 30.43 15.70 17.54
CA ALA A 114 29.68 15.85 16.30
C ALA A 114 28.19 16.06 16.59
N PRO A 115 27.78 17.25 17.08
CA PRO A 115 26.40 17.48 17.55
C PRO A 115 25.35 17.31 16.47
N THR A 116 25.66 17.69 15.23
CA THR A 116 24.78 17.51 14.08
C THR A 116 24.54 16.02 13.78
N LEU A 117 25.58 15.19 13.91
CA LEU A 117 25.48 13.74 13.69
C LEU A 117 24.63 13.07 14.79
N TRP A 118 24.80 13.46 16.05
CA TRP A 118 23.95 12.96 17.14
C TRP A 118 22.46 13.27 16.90
N LYS A 119 22.17 14.48 16.38
CA LYS A 119 20.79 14.87 16.07
C LYS A 119 20.28 14.16 14.81
N ALA A 120 21.12 13.93 13.80
CA ALA A 120 20.79 13.14 12.63
C ALA A 120 20.39 11.69 13.01
N ILE A 121 21.10 11.07 13.95
CA ILE A 121 20.71 9.74 14.49
C ILE A 121 19.36 9.80 15.20
N SER A 122 19.04 10.89 15.91
CA SER A 122 17.71 11.07 16.51
C SER A 122 16.61 11.23 15.46
N ILE A 123 16.89 11.91 14.34
CA ILE A 123 15.98 12.03 13.20
C ILE A 123 15.76 10.66 12.55
N SER A 124 16.83 9.88 12.33
CA SER A 124 16.72 8.53 11.75
C SER A 124 15.85 7.58 12.59
N LYS A 125 15.79 7.77 13.92
CA LYS A 125 14.84 7.03 14.76
C LYS A 125 13.39 7.39 14.45
N SER A 126 13.09 8.68 14.27
CA SER A 126 11.73 9.12 13.89
C SER A 126 11.36 8.72 12.46
N GLN A 127 12.34 8.61 11.56
CA GLN A 127 12.11 8.07 10.21
C GLN A 127 11.72 6.60 10.22
N ILE A 128 12.27 5.78 11.14
CA ILE A 128 11.80 4.41 11.34
C ILE A 128 10.36 4.40 11.84
N LEU A 129 9.97 5.27 12.77
CA LEU A 129 8.58 5.38 13.21
C LEU A 129 7.64 5.77 12.07
N ALA A 130 8.08 6.68 11.20
CA ALA A 130 7.33 7.06 10.00
C ALA A 130 7.15 5.87 9.04
N SER A 131 8.20 5.05 8.83
CA SER A 131 8.09 3.86 7.98
C SER A 131 7.22 2.77 8.60
N LEU A 132 7.21 2.62 9.92
CA LEU A 132 6.31 1.70 10.63
C LEU A 132 4.85 2.13 10.49
N GLU A 133 4.56 3.43 10.62
CA GLU A 133 3.19 3.93 10.43
C GLU A 133 2.76 3.82 8.96
N SER A 134 3.66 4.04 8.01
CA SER A 134 3.39 3.80 6.59
C SER A 134 3.10 2.32 6.30
N ALA A 135 3.83 1.40 6.93
CA ALA A 135 3.56 -0.04 6.81
C ALA A 135 2.21 -0.42 7.44
N ARG A 136 1.85 0.22 8.57
CA ARG A 136 0.54 0.05 9.19
C ARG A 136 -0.58 0.55 8.27
N SER A 137 -0.43 1.75 7.68
CA SER A 137 -1.38 2.28 6.69
C SER A 137 -1.59 1.32 5.53
N SER A 138 -0.50 0.80 4.96
CA SER A 138 -0.57 -0.16 3.84
C SER A 138 -1.32 -1.44 4.21
N ARG A 139 -1.23 -1.92 5.46
CA ARG A 139 -2.01 -3.07 5.94
C ARG A 139 -3.49 -2.72 6.08
N LEU A 140 -3.82 -1.57 6.66
CA LEU A 140 -5.20 -1.11 6.79
C LEU A 140 -5.88 -0.91 5.42
N ASP A 141 -5.15 -0.32 4.47
CA ASP A 141 -5.63 -0.14 3.10
C ASP A 141 -5.86 -1.50 2.41
N LEU A 142 -4.96 -2.47 2.61
CA LEU A 142 -5.12 -3.82 2.08
C LEU A 142 -6.36 -4.51 2.67
N ILE A 143 -6.56 -4.43 3.99
CA ILE A 143 -7.74 -4.99 4.67
C ILE A 143 -9.02 -4.39 4.11
N ASN A 144 -9.09 -3.07 3.97
CA ASN A 144 -10.25 -2.40 3.39
C ASN A 144 -10.52 -2.84 1.93
N ASN A 145 -9.45 -2.95 1.12
CA ASN A 145 -9.58 -3.39 -0.27
C ASN A 145 -10.04 -4.86 -0.38
N ILE A 146 -9.58 -5.73 0.54
CA ILE A 146 -10.05 -7.11 0.61
C ILE A 146 -11.51 -7.18 1.01
N ASN A 147 -11.93 -6.43 2.04
CA ASN A 147 -13.33 -6.35 2.44
C ASN A 147 -14.21 -5.94 1.26
N LYS A 148 -13.87 -4.85 0.57
CA LYS A 148 -14.61 -4.37 -0.60
C LYS A 148 -14.67 -5.41 -1.72
N SER A 149 -13.53 -6.05 -2.01
CA SER A 149 -13.45 -7.06 -3.07
C SER A 149 -14.23 -8.33 -2.73
N TYR A 150 -14.20 -8.74 -1.45
CA TYR A 150 -14.97 -9.87 -0.94
C TYR A 150 -16.48 -9.62 -1.03
N TYR A 151 -16.95 -8.44 -0.58
CA TYR A 151 -18.36 -8.05 -0.70
C TYR A 151 -18.80 -7.90 -2.16
N SER A 152 -17.92 -7.39 -3.04
CA SER A 152 -18.19 -7.33 -4.48
C SER A 152 -18.34 -8.71 -5.08
N LEU A 153 -17.55 -9.69 -4.66
CA LEU A 153 -17.67 -11.08 -5.10
C LEU A 153 -19.01 -11.68 -4.66
N MET A 154 -19.39 -11.47 -3.40
CA MET A 154 -20.68 -11.93 -2.87
C MET A 154 -21.86 -11.34 -3.65
N LEU A 155 -21.83 -10.02 -3.90
CA LEU A 155 -22.86 -9.33 -4.71
C LEU A 155 -22.91 -9.88 -6.14
N ALA A 156 -21.76 -10.10 -6.77
CA ALA A 156 -21.68 -10.61 -8.14
C ALA A 156 -22.25 -12.05 -8.24
N ILE A 157 -21.97 -12.90 -7.26
CA ILE A 157 -22.51 -14.28 -7.20
C ILE A 157 -24.03 -14.22 -7.01
N SER A 158 -24.53 -13.49 -6.00
CA SER A 158 -25.96 -13.37 -5.76
C SER A 158 -26.71 -12.75 -6.96
N SER A 159 -26.10 -11.76 -7.64
CA SER A 159 -26.69 -11.18 -8.86
C SER A 159 -26.73 -12.18 -10.02
N LYS A 160 -25.65 -12.96 -10.22
CA LYS A 160 -25.62 -14.03 -11.22
C LYS A 160 -26.71 -15.07 -10.96
N ASP A 161 -26.87 -15.52 -9.72
CA ASP A 161 -27.88 -16.53 -9.36
C ASP A 161 -29.30 -16.03 -9.66
N LEU A 162 -29.58 -14.74 -9.46
CA LEU A 162 -30.85 -14.13 -9.84
C LEU A 162 -31.07 -14.09 -11.36
N ILE A 163 -30.04 -13.76 -12.12
CA ILE A 163 -30.12 -13.74 -13.60
C ILE A 163 -30.26 -15.16 -14.12
N GLN A 164 -29.58 -16.15 -13.55
CA GLN A 164 -29.71 -17.56 -13.88
C GLN A 164 -31.14 -18.05 -13.62
N GLU A 165 -31.71 -17.71 -12.46
CA GLU A 165 -33.13 -18.05 -12.14
C GLU A 165 -34.09 -17.47 -13.16
N ASN A 166 -33.87 -16.26 -13.67
CA ASN A 166 -34.68 -15.65 -14.72
C ASN A 166 -34.50 -16.34 -16.07
N TYR A 167 -33.24 -16.69 -16.42
CA TYR A 167 -32.93 -17.43 -17.64
C TYR A 167 -33.63 -18.80 -17.67
N ASP A 168 -33.50 -19.56 -16.58
CA ASP A 168 -34.12 -20.89 -16.46
C ASP A 168 -35.65 -20.83 -16.60
N ARG A 169 -36.27 -19.78 -16.02
CA ARG A 169 -37.70 -19.52 -16.20
C ARG A 169 -38.08 -19.16 -17.63
N ALA A 170 -37.27 -18.34 -18.29
CA ALA A 170 -37.53 -17.97 -19.68
C ALA A 170 -37.42 -19.18 -20.61
N VAL A 171 -36.44 -20.07 -20.39
CA VAL A 171 -36.31 -21.34 -21.14
C VAL A 171 -37.51 -22.22 -20.90
N LEU A 172 -37.91 -22.41 -19.64
CA LEU A 172 -39.10 -23.23 -19.31
C LEU A 172 -40.40 -22.69 -19.99
N ASN A 173 -40.58 -21.37 -19.94
CA ASN A 173 -41.72 -20.73 -20.59
C ASN A 173 -41.68 -20.93 -22.11
N HIS A 174 -40.54 -20.83 -22.75
CA HIS A 174 -40.38 -21.07 -24.18
C HIS A 174 -40.76 -22.52 -24.55
N GLU A 175 -40.27 -23.52 -23.80
CA GLU A 175 -40.65 -24.92 -24.00
C GLU A 175 -42.17 -25.17 -23.84
N ILE A 176 -42.83 -24.48 -22.91
CA ILE A 176 -44.28 -24.57 -22.73
C ILE A 176 -45.00 -24.06 -23.98
N TYR A 177 -44.59 -22.88 -24.50
CA TYR A 177 -45.21 -22.32 -25.71
C TYR A 177 -44.94 -23.15 -26.96
N GLU A 178 -43.79 -23.78 -27.12
CA GLU A 178 -43.50 -24.70 -28.21
C GLU A 178 -44.45 -25.93 -28.15
N LYS A 179 -44.65 -26.52 -26.96
CA LYS A 179 -45.57 -27.64 -26.77
C LYS A 179 -47.03 -27.26 -27.06
N GLN A 180 -47.45 -26.06 -26.62
CA GLN A 180 -48.79 -25.53 -26.87
C GLN A 180 -49.02 -25.22 -28.36
N PHE A 181 -48.03 -24.70 -29.06
CA PHE A 181 -48.10 -24.48 -30.50
C PHE A 181 -48.22 -25.80 -31.28
N ALA A 182 -47.47 -26.82 -30.89
CA ALA A 182 -47.52 -28.14 -31.51
C ALA A 182 -48.91 -28.79 -31.42
N VAL A 183 -49.72 -28.47 -30.39
CA VAL A 183 -51.09 -28.94 -30.22
C VAL A 183 -52.13 -27.89 -30.64
N GLY A 184 -51.71 -26.76 -31.21
CA GLY A 184 -52.58 -25.71 -31.76
C GLY A 184 -53.26 -24.81 -30.74
N THR A 185 -52.76 -24.73 -29.47
CA THR A 185 -53.30 -23.91 -28.37
C THR A 185 -52.55 -22.61 -28.15
N ALA A 186 -51.38 -22.44 -28.78
CA ALA A 186 -50.61 -21.17 -28.80
C ALA A 186 -50.37 -20.70 -30.24
N SER A 187 -50.13 -19.41 -30.42
CA SER A 187 -49.78 -18.82 -31.71
C SER A 187 -48.26 -18.87 -31.97
N GLU A 188 -47.87 -18.84 -33.25
CA GLU A 188 -46.46 -18.70 -33.64
C GLU A 188 -45.81 -17.44 -33.05
N TYR A 189 -46.56 -16.35 -32.88
CA TYR A 189 -46.13 -15.11 -32.26
C TYR A 189 -45.68 -15.32 -30.81
N GLU A 190 -46.41 -16.14 -30.04
CA GLU A 190 -46.06 -16.46 -28.64
C GLU A 190 -44.76 -17.26 -28.55
N VAL A 191 -44.53 -18.21 -29.45
CA VAL A 191 -43.28 -18.98 -29.54
C VAL A 191 -42.11 -18.07 -29.88
N LEU A 192 -42.23 -17.23 -30.93
CA LEU A 192 -41.18 -16.30 -31.32
C LEU A 192 -40.88 -15.30 -30.22
N ARG A 193 -41.89 -14.78 -29.55
CA ARG A 193 -41.73 -13.82 -28.44
C ARG A 193 -41.01 -14.45 -27.25
N SER A 194 -41.32 -15.67 -26.86
CA SER A 194 -40.64 -16.38 -25.78
C SER A 194 -39.20 -16.74 -26.15
N SER A 195 -38.91 -17.10 -27.40
CA SER A 195 -37.57 -17.31 -27.93
C SER A 195 -36.71 -16.06 -27.84
N VAL A 196 -37.23 -14.90 -28.25
CA VAL A 196 -36.55 -13.59 -28.14
C VAL A 196 -36.19 -13.28 -26.67
N GLN A 197 -37.04 -13.65 -25.74
CA GLN A 197 -36.74 -13.42 -24.32
C GLN A 197 -35.55 -14.24 -23.84
N VAL A 198 -35.45 -15.52 -24.16
CA VAL A 198 -34.30 -16.36 -23.85
C VAL A 198 -33.04 -15.77 -24.44
N THR A 199 -33.09 -15.39 -25.73
CA THR A 199 -31.96 -14.79 -26.45
C THR A 199 -31.50 -13.44 -25.83
N ASN A 200 -32.40 -12.67 -25.24
CA ASN A 200 -32.06 -11.40 -24.60
C ASN A 200 -31.42 -11.57 -23.23
N ILE A 201 -31.78 -12.62 -22.46
CA ILE A 201 -31.20 -12.86 -21.12
C ILE A 201 -29.82 -13.53 -21.20
N GLU A 202 -29.57 -14.34 -22.23
CA GLU A 202 -28.30 -15.06 -22.38
C GLU A 202 -27.06 -14.16 -22.32
N PRO A 203 -26.98 -13.00 -23.00
CA PRO A 203 -25.86 -12.05 -22.86
C PRO A 203 -25.74 -11.47 -21.46
N GLU A 204 -26.87 -11.24 -20.75
CA GLU A 204 -26.83 -10.71 -19.37
C GLU A 204 -26.25 -11.76 -18.42
N LEU A 205 -26.58 -13.03 -18.58
CA LEU A 205 -26.00 -14.13 -17.81
C LEU A 205 -24.52 -14.29 -18.07
N LEU A 206 -24.09 -14.22 -19.34
CA LEU A 206 -22.67 -14.25 -19.70
C LEU A 206 -21.90 -13.07 -19.08
N GLN A 207 -22.49 -11.88 -19.08
CA GLN A 207 -21.88 -10.70 -18.42
C GLN A 207 -21.79 -10.90 -16.90
N ALA A 208 -22.77 -11.51 -16.26
CA ALA A 208 -22.74 -11.83 -14.84
C ALA A 208 -21.63 -12.84 -14.51
N ASP A 209 -21.43 -13.87 -15.33
CA ASP A 209 -20.32 -14.82 -15.20
C ASP A 209 -18.96 -14.13 -15.30
N ILE A 210 -18.80 -13.24 -16.27
CA ILE A 210 -17.58 -12.44 -16.43
C ILE A 210 -17.34 -11.58 -15.17
N SER A 211 -18.39 -10.97 -14.61
CA SER A 211 -18.30 -10.15 -13.41
C SER A 211 -17.84 -10.96 -12.19
N VAL A 212 -18.41 -12.15 -11.98
CA VAL A 212 -17.96 -13.07 -10.91
C VAL A 212 -16.50 -13.44 -11.09
N ARG A 213 -16.09 -13.80 -12.32
CA ARG A 213 -14.70 -14.13 -12.62
C ARG A 213 -13.76 -12.95 -12.36
N GLN A 214 -14.17 -11.75 -12.73
CA GLN A 214 -13.39 -10.53 -12.49
C GLN A 214 -13.20 -10.27 -10.99
N CYS A 215 -14.25 -10.36 -10.17
CA CYS A 215 -14.18 -10.20 -8.72
C CYS A 215 -13.26 -11.26 -8.08
N LYS A 216 -13.36 -12.54 -8.50
CA LYS A 216 -12.46 -13.60 -8.06
C LYS A 216 -11.00 -13.27 -8.36
N LEU A 217 -10.70 -12.84 -9.59
CA LEU A 217 -9.33 -12.47 -9.99
C LEU A 217 -8.81 -11.27 -9.19
N GLN A 218 -9.64 -10.27 -8.96
CA GLN A 218 -9.25 -9.09 -8.17
C GLN A 218 -8.91 -9.48 -6.73
N LEU A 219 -9.72 -10.33 -6.10
CA LEU A 219 -9.48 -10.83 -4.75
C LEU A 219 -8.17 -11.64 -4.68
N LYS A 220 -7.92 -12.52 -5.68
CA LYS A 220 -6.66 -13.28 -5.77
C LYS A 220 -5.43 -12.38 -5.86
N VAL A 221 -5.50 -11.32 -6.68
CA VAL A 221 -4.40 -10.34 -6.81
C VAL A 221 -4.11 -9.67 -5.48
N LEU A 222 -5.15 -9.24 -4.73
CA LEU A 222 -5.00 -8.62 -3.42
C LEU A 222 -4.39 -9.59 -2.40
N MET A 223 -4.82 -10.85 -2.41
CA MET A 223 -4.28 -11.89 -1.55
C MET A 223 -2.87 -12.36 -1.96
N GLY A 224 -2.45 -12.10 -3.19
CA GLY A 224 -1.16 -12.56 -3.71
C GLY A 224 -1.07 -14.08 -3.87
N ILE A 225 -2.20 -14.74 -4.22
CA ILE A 225 -2.29 -16.19 -4.47
C ILE A 225 -2.39 -16.50 -5.96
N ASP A 226 -2.19 -17.78 -6.30
CA ASP A 226 -2.16 -18.26 -7.68
C ASP A 226 -3.54 -18.11 -8.37
N TYR A 227 -3.52 -17.83 -9.68
CA TYR A 227 -4.71 -17.68 -10.52
C TYR A 227 -5.50 -19.00 -10.72
N GLU A 228 -4.85 -20.16 -10.54
CA GLU A 228 -5.47 -21.47 -10.76
C GLU A 228 -6.42 -21.88 -9.64
N VAL A 229 -6.26 -21.34 -8.42
CA VAL A 229 -7.12 -21.66 -7.27
C VAL A 229 -8.50 -21.01 -7.46
N ASP A 230 -9.58 -21.78 -7.43
CA ASP A 230 -10.94 -21.19 -7.40
C ASP A 230 -11.33 -20.79 -5.98
N ILE A 231 -12.03 -19.65 -5.83
CA ILE A 231 -12.41 -19.08 -4.54
C ILE A 231 -13.92 -18.89 -4.50
N LEU A 232 -14.51 -19.33 -3.39
CA LEU A 232 -15.92 -19.09 -3.08
C LEU A 232 -16.03 -18.51 -1.66
N PRO A 233 -16.97 -17.56 -1.42
CA PRO A 233 -17.30 -17.11 -0.07
C PRO A 233 -17.97 -18.23 0.71
N ASP A 234 -17.80 -18.22 2.03
CA ASP A 234 -18.36 -19.23 2.95
C ASP A 234 -19.82 -18.96 3.33
N ILE A 235 -20.27 -17.70 3.20
CA ILE A 235 -21.64 -17.25 3.53
C ILE A 235 -22.21 -16.40 2.39
N THR A 236 -23.53 -16.21 2.40
CA THR A 236 -24.22 -15.31 1.45
C THR A 236 -24.27 -13.89 1.96
N LEU A 237 -24.56 -12.94 1.06
CA LEU A 237 -24.65 -11.51 1.41
C LEU A 237 -25.80 -11.24 2.40
N GLU A 238 -26.90 -11.97 2.28
CA GLU A 238 -28.07 -11.88 3.16
C GLU A 238 -27.77 -12.44 4.56
N GLU A 239 -27.00 -13.52 4.67
CA GLU A 239 -26.57 -14.07 5.95
C GLU A 239 -25.64 -13.10 6.68
N LEU A 240 -24.68 -12.50 5.97
CA LEU A 240 -23.79 -11.50 6.52
C LEU A 240 -24.52 -10.26 7.05
N GLN A 241 -25.62 -9.84 6.40
CA GLN A 241 -26.46 -8.75 6.88
C GLN A 241 -27.01 -9.02 8.28
N GLN A 242 -27.44 -10.25 8.58
CA GLN A 242 -28.00 -10.60 9.88
C GLN A 242 -26.99 -10.46 11.02
N GLU A 243 -25.72 -10.74 10.74
CA GLU A 243 -24.63 -10.55 11.71
C GLU A 243 -24.32 -9.08 12.01
N MET A 244 -24.59 -8.21 11.04
CA MET A 244 -24.18 -6.79 11.09
C MET A 244 -25.17 -5.85 11.80
N TYR A 245 -26.40 -6.24 12.11
CA TYR A 245 -27.36 -5.41 12.83
C TYR A 245 -26.93 -5.02 14.26
N GLY A 246 -25.82 -5.56 14.75
CA GLY A 246 -25.21 -5.23 16.04
C GLY A 246 -24.13 -4.13 16.01
N TYR A 247 -23.77 -3.58 14.85
CA TYR A 247 -22.78 -2.52 14.74
C TYR A 247 -23.39 -1.20 15.23
N ALA A 248 -23.51 -1.07 16.56
CA ALA A 248 -23.88 0.20 17.19
C ALA A 248 -22.76 1.20 16.88
N LEU A 249 -23.06 2.22 16.10
CA LEU A 249 -22.21 3.40 15.93
C LEU A 249 -22.03 4.03 17.32
N GLY A 250 -20.97 3.60 18.02
CA GLY A 250 -20.62 4.15 19.31
C GLY A 250 -20.34 5.64 19.17
N ALA A 251 -20.88 6.42 20.10
CA ALA A 251 -20.75 7.88 20.14
C ALA A 251 -19.29 8.38 20.30
N ASP A 252 -18.32 7.50 20.50
CA ASP A 252 -16.88 7.78 20.69
C ASP A 252 -16.05 7.33 19.50
N ALA A 253 -16.29 7.92 18.32
CA ALA A 253 -15.44 7.72 17.16
C ALA A 253 -14.16 8.56 17.32
N ASP A 254 -13.07 7.92 17.80
CA ASP A 254 -11.77 8.56 18.02
C ASP A 254 -10.89 8.47 16.76
N LEU A 255 -10.49 9.62 16.23
CA LEU A 255 -9.59 9.76 15.08
C LEU A 255 -8.11 9.56 15.45
N SER A 256 -7.77 9.34 16.72
CA SER A 256 -6.36 9.15 17.15
C SER A 256 -5.69 7.92 16.51
N GLY A 257 -6.47 6.96 16.05
CA GLY A 257 -6.03 5.79 15.28
C GLY A 257 -5.76 6.07 13.80
N ASN A 258 -6.19 7.21 13.26
CA ASN A 258 -6.07 7.51 11.84
C ASN A 258 -4.60 7.57 11.39
N SER A 259 -4.24 6.76 10.38
CA SER A 259 -2.85 6.63 9.91
C SER A 259 -2.32 7.93 9.30
N SER A 260 -3.14 8.70 8.59
CA SER A 260 -2.70 9.97 8.00
C SER A 260 -2.38 11.01 9.08
N LEU A 261 -3.20 11.08 10.14
CA LEU A 261 -2.97 11.98 11.27
C LEU A 261 -1.69 11.59 12.03
N ARG A 262 -1.50 10.29 12.33
CA ARG A 262 -0.30 9.78 13.00
C ARG A 262 0.96 9.98 12.17
N SER A 263 0.88 9.77 10.85
CA SER A 263 1.99 10.04 9.92
C SER A 263 2.39 11.51 9.95
N LEU A 264 1.41 12.43 9.94
CA LEU A 264 1.68 13.86 10.00
C LEU A 264 2.23 14.30 11.35
N ASP A 265 1.80 13.70 12.46
CA ASP A 265 2.34 13.93 13.81
C ASP A 265 3.84 13.51 13.87
N ILE A 266 4.19 12.37 13.29
CA ILE A 266 5.59 11.91 13.20
C ILE A 266 6.41 12.86 12.31
N GLN A 267 5.87 13.31 11.18
CA GLN A 267 6.53 14.29 10.30
C GLN A 267 6.76 15.62 11.00
N SER A 268 5.80 16.08 11.81
CA SER A 268 5.94 17.28 12.63
C SER A 268 7.05 17.14 13.68
N GLU A 269 7.18 15.95 14.29
CA GLU A 269 8.29 15.65 15.20
C GLU A 269 9.66 15.66 14.49
N ILE A 270 9.72 15.09 13.27
CA ILE A 270 10.92 15.14 12.43
C ILE A 270 11.29 16.58 12.09
N ALA A 271 10.32 17.42 11.71
CA ALA A 271 10.57 18.83 11.42
C ALA A 271 11.10 19.60 12.65
N LYS A 272 10.54 19.34 13.83
CA LYS A 272 11.05 19.89 15.09
C LYS A 272 12.51 19.48 15.35
N LYS A 273 12.84 18.20 15.12
CA LYS A 273 14.21 17.71 15.23
C LYS A 273 15.15 18.32 14.17
N ASN A 274 14.62 18.63 12.97
CA ASN A 274 15.38 19.33 11.94
C ASN A 274 15.68 20.79 12.34
N VAL A 275 14.75 21.50 13.00
CA VAL A 275 15.03 22.82 13.59
C VAL A 275 16.17 22.72 14.58
N ASP A 276 16.17 21.72 15.46
CA ASP A 276 17.26 21.50 16.41
C ASP A 276 18.57 21.13 15.70
N LEU A 277 18.53 20.31 14.65
CA LEU A 277 19.70 19.98 13.83
C LEU A 277 20.36 21.27 13.29
N LYS A 278 19.55 22.23 12.80
CA LYS A 278 20.05 23.54 12.33
C LYS A 278 20.63 24.37 13.46
N LYS A 279 20.07 24.31 14.67
CA LYS A 279 20.66 24.96 15.86
C LYS A 279 22.01 24.33 16.23
N PHE A 280 22.11 23.00 16.21
CA PHE A 280 23.34 22.27 16.53
C PHE A 280 24.47 22.49 15.53
N ALA A 281 24.19 22.98 14.33
CA ALA A 281 25.20 23.39 13.37
C ALA A 281 26.04 24.61 13.81
N TRP A 282 25.68 25.32 14.91
CA TRP A 282 26.44 26.40 15.51
C TRP A 282 27.41 25.90 16.59
N ILE A 283 27.25 24.67 17.07
CA ILE A 283 28.11 24.10 18.11
C ILE A 283 29.43 23.66 17.49
N PRO A 284 30.58 23.93 18.17
CA PRO A 284 31.89 23.49 17.69
C PRO A 284 31.94 21.96 17.47
N THR A 285 32.73 21.55 16.48
CA THR A 285 33.04 20.14 16.23
C THR A 285 34.49 19.84 16.56
N LEU A 286 34.77 18.68 17.14
CA LEU A 286 36.09 18.18 17.47
C LEU A 286 36.31 16.84 16.75
N GLY A 287 37.42 16.74 16.02
CA GLY A 287 37.80 15.51 15.33
C GLY A 287 39.25 15.11 15.70
N LEU A 288 39.48 13.80 15.74
CA LEU A 288 40.79 13.19 15.81
C LEU A 288 41.17 12.69 14.41
N SER A 289 42.36 13.00 13.96
CA SER A 289 42.91 12.50 12.69
C SER A 289 44.22 11.77 12.92
N TYR A 290 44.43 10.69 12.20
CA TYR A 290 45.72 10.00 12.10
C TYR A 290 46.04 9.84 10.63
N ASN A 291 47.25 10.30 10.25
CA ASN A 291 47.74 10.15 8.88
C ASN A 291 49.07 9.39 8.92
N MET A 292 49.18 8.37 8.09
CA MET A 292 50.46 7.67 7.85
C MET A 292 50.64 7.58 6.33
N SER A 293 51.74 8.17 5.84
CA SER A 293 52.05 8.25 4.42
C SER A 293 53.50 7.87 4.12
N TRP A 294 53.70 7.36 2.92
CA TRP A 294 55.01 7.12 2.35
C TRP A 294 55.16 7.90 1.07
N THR A 295 56.18 8.74 1.03
CA THR A 295 56.45 9.59 -0.15
C THR A 295 57.80 9.24 -0.74
N ALA A 296 57.84 8.98 -2.06
CA ALA A 296 59.07 8.86 -2.80
C ALA A 296 59.16 9.94 -3.87
N LEU A 297 60.31 10.56 -3.94
CA LEU A 297 60.66 11.61 -4.90
C LEU A 297 61.78 11.11 -5.79
N SER A 298 61.64 11.22 -7.12
CA SER A 298 62.70 10.87 -8.04
C SER A 298 62.74 11.76 -9.27
N ASN A 299 63.97 11.96 -9.81
CA ASN A 299 64.17 12.68 -11.07
C ASN A 299 64.52 11.69 -12.18
N GLY A 300 63.99 11.91 -13.35
CA GLY A 300 64.21 11.04 -14.53
C GLY A 300 63.23 9.86 -14.61
N SER A 301 63.71 8.59 -14.53
CA SER A 301 62.84 7.43 -14.68
C SER A 301 61.93 7.25 -13.47
N PRO A 302 60.58 7.12 -13.70
CA PRO A 302 59.64 7.03 -12.61
C PRO A 302 59.71 5.73 -11.79
N PHE A 303 60.44 4.69 -12.27
CA PHE A 303 60.54 3.37 -11.66
C PHE A 303 61.91 2.97 -11.14
N LYS A 304 62.91 3.88 -11.17
CA LYS A 304 64.25 3.62 -10.67
C LYS A 304 64.56 4.47 -9.44
N ASN A 305 65.25 3.87 -8.45
CA ASN A 305 65.77 4.53 -7.24
C ASN A 305 64.71 5.27 -6.42
N GLN A 306 63.58 4.63 -6.14
CA GLN A 306 62.57 5.16 -5.29
C GLN A 306 62.89 4.89 -3.83
N ASN A 307 63.08 5.93 -3.05
CA ASN A 307 63.24 5.85 -1.60
C ASN A 307 61.96 6.34 -0.93
N PHE A 308 61.19 5.44 -0.34
CA PHE A 308 59.93 5.74 0.32
C PHE A 308 60.20 6.17 1.76
N ASN A 309 59.99 7.46 2.05
CA ASN A 309 60.13 8.00 3.36
C ASN A 309 58.79 7.96 4.13
N PRO A 310 58.75 7.25 5.28
CA PRO A 310 57.54 7.23 6.10
C PRO A 310 57.34 8.52 6.85
N TYR A 311 56.11 8.96 6.96
CA TYR A 311 55.68 10.08 7.78
C TYR A 311 54.37 9.74 8.48
N SER A 312 54.27 10.02 9.78
CA SER A 312 53.01 9.80 10.50
C SER A 312 52.75 10.96 11.46
N ASN A 313 51.48 11.34 11.57
CA ASN A 313 51.05 12.34 12.53
C ASN A 313 49.69 12.01 13.13
N VAL A 314 49.46 12.52 14.35
CA VAL A 314 48.15 12.52 15.02
C VAL A 314 47.77 13.99 15.22
N GLY A 315 46.53 14.33 14.91
CA GLY A 315 46.04 15.71 15.05
C GLY A 315 44.66 15.74 15.73
N LEU A 316 44.49 16.75 16.57
CA LEU A 316 43.18 17.13 17.10
C LEU A 316 42.74 18.43 16.41
N GLY A 317 41.61 18.40 15.72
CA GLY A 317 41.06 19.55 14.99
C GLY A 317 39.77 20.04 15.65
N LEU A 318 39.78 21.27 16.20
CA LEU A 318 38.57 21.96 16.68
C LEU A 318 38.13 22.95 15.60
N SER A 319 36.90 22.79 15.13
CA SER A 319 36.28 23.72 14.18
C SER A 319 35.12 24.46 14.85
N VAL A 320 35.24 25.81 14.93
CA VAL A 320 34.21 26.69 15.50
C VAL A 320 33.66 27.57 14.39
N PRO A 321 32.38 27.41 13.98
CA PRO A 321 31.81 28.26 12.94
C PRO A 321 31.49 29.67 13.50
N ILE A 322 32.28 30.69 13.13
CA ILE A 322 32.09 32.05 13.59
C ILE A 322 31.12 32.82 12.68
N PHE A 323 31.32 32.73 11.37
CA PHE A 323 30.50 33.42 10.39
C PHE A 323 30.34 32.57 9.13
N SER A 324 29.14 32.49 8.62
CA SER A 324 28.79 31.67 7.44
C SER A 324 27.98 32.44 6.39
N GLY A 325 28.19 33.77 6.30
CA GLY A 325 27.46 34.59 5.31
C GLY A 325 25.93 34.59 5.47
N GLY A 326 25.40 34.33 6.68
CA GLY A 326 23.97 34.25 6.92
C GLY A 326 23.32 32.86 6.59
N SER A 327 24.03 31.95 5.91
CA SER A 327 23.48 30.66 5.46
C SER A 327 22.87 29.83 6.60
N LYS A 328 23.56 29.74 7.75
CA LYS A 328 23.04 28.99 8.91
C LYS A 328 21.82 29.66 9.53
N TYR A 329 21.78 31.00 9.58
CA TYR A 329 20.63 31.75 10.08
C TYR A 329 19.39 31.53 9.22
N TYR A 330 19.53 31.75 7.91
CA TYR A 330 18.38 31.54 7.00
C TYR A 330 17.98 30.08 6.88
N GLY A 331 18.93 29.12 6.97
CA GLY A 331 18.61 27.69 7.04
C GLY A 331 17.84 27.31 8.31
N LEU A 332 18.09 27.97 9.45
CA LEU A 332 17.28 27.80 10.66
C LEU A 332 15.88 28.39 10.47
N LYS A 333 15.77 29.60 9.88
CA LYS A 333 14.49 30.24 9.60
C LYS A 333 13.64 29.39 8.65
N GLN A 334 14.23 28.84 7.60
CA GLN A 334 13.55 27.92 6.67
C GLN A 334 12.98 26.70 7.39
N ALA A 335 13.77 26.06 8.28
CA ALA A 335 13.31 24.92 9.06
C ALA A 335 12.16 25.28 10.03
N GLN A 336 12.18 26.50 10.62
CA GLN A 336 11.11 27.01 11.46
C GLN A 336 9.82 27.22 10.66
N VAL A 337 9.90 27.80 9.46
CA VAL A 337 8.74 27.97 8.57
C VAL A 337 8.16 26.61 8.21
N GLN A 338 8.99 25.63 7.81
CA GLN A 338 8.53 24.27 7.50
C GLN A 338 7.83 23.60 8.69
N GLN A 339 8.31 23.81 9.92
CA GLN A 339 7.62 23.32 11.12
C GLN A 339 6.23 23.96 11.28
N THR A 340 6.10 25.28 11.04
CA THR A 340 4.81 25.99 11.11
C THR A 340 3.86 25.53 10.01
N GLU A 341 4.36 25.30 8.78
CA GLU A 341 3.57 24.75 7.67
C GLU A 341 2.96 23.41 8.04
N LEU A 342 3.73 22.50 8.65
CA LEU A 342 3.20 21.18 9.09
C LEU A 342 2.16 21.31 10.21
N GLN A 343 2.28 22.32 11.11
CA GLN A 343 1.26 22.56 12.11
C GLN A 343 -0.08 22.99 11.48
N LEU A 344 -0.02 23.91 10.50
CA LEU A 344 -1.21 24.35 9.78
C LEU A 344 -1.82 23.21 8.93
N GLN A 345 -0.97 22.38 8.32
CA GLN A 345 -1.42 21.19 7.60
C GLN A 345 -2.13 20.20 8.53
N ARG A 346 -1.62 20.04 9.77
CA ARG A 346 -2.26 19.21 10.78
C ARG A 346 -3.65 19.72 11.17
N GLU A 347 -3.79 21.02 11.42
CA GLU A 347 -5.08 21.63 11.73
C GLU A 347 -6.09 21.43 10.60
N ASN A 348 -5.67 21.64 9.35
CA ASN A 348 -6.50 21.41 8.17
C ASN A 348 -6.88 19.92 8.02
N LEU A 349 -5.93 19.00 8.25
CA LEU A 349 -6.20 17.56 8.20
C LEU A 349 -7.21 17.14 9.26
N VAL A 350 -7.09 17.61 10.50
CA VAL A 350 -8.05 17.31 11.57
C VAL A 350 -9.45 17.75 11.18
N ASN A 351 -9.61 18.98 10.68
CA ASN A 351 -10.91 19.50 10.22
C ASN A 351 -11.48 18.65 9.05
N SER A 352 -10.62 18.26 8.11
CA SER A 352 -11.03 17.39 6.99
C SER A 352 -11.45 15.99 7.45
N LEU A 353 -10.72 15.40 8.39
CA LEU A 353 -11.03 14.08 8.93
C LEU A 353 -12.33 14.11 9.74
N GLN A 354 -12.57 15.19 10.50
CA GLN A 354 -13.83 15.35 11.22
C GLN A 354 -15.02 15.44 10.26
N MET A 355 -14.91 16.22 9.19
CA MET A 355 -15.93 16.29 8.14
C MET A 355 -16.15 14.91 7.50
N GLN A 356 -15.07 14.17 7.19
CA GLN A 356 -15.18 12.82 6.61
C GLN A 356 -15.86 11.85 7.57
N LEU A 357 -15.58 11.96 8.87
CA LEU A 357 -16.20 11.14 9.91
C LEU A 357 -17.70 11.38 9.98
N ASP A 358 -18.11 12.66 10.04
CA ASP A 358 -19.52 13.03 10.10
C ASP A 358 -20.28 12.52 8.85
N LEU A 359 -19.68 12.69 7.66
CA LEU A 359 -20.24 12.19 6.40
C LEU A 359 -20.31 10.66 6.36
N ALA A 360 -19.30 9.95 6.88
CA ALA A 360 -19.29 8.49 6.93
C ALA A 360 -20.41 7.97 7.83
N ILE A 361 -20.61 8.59 8.99
CA ILE A 361 -21.70 8.26 9.92
C ILE A 361 -23.06 8.51 9.27
N ASP A 362 -23.24 9.65 8.63
CA ASP A 362 -24.49 9.99 7.93
C ASP A 362 -24.79 9.02 6.79
N ASN A 363 -23.75 8.63 6.02
CA ASN A 363 -23.87 7.63 4.96
C ASN A 363 -24.32 6.27 5.51
N ILE A 364 -23.68 5.77 6.56
CA ILE A 364 -24.04 4.49 7.19
C ILE A 364 -25.50 4.52 7.69
N ASN A 365 -25.92 5.61 8.34
CA ASN A 365 -27.28 5.79 8.80
C ASN A 365 -28.29 5.81 7.64
N ARG A 366 -27.93 6.43 6.52
CA ARG A 366 -28.74 6.45 5.30
C ARG A 366 -28.87 5.05 4.71
N GLU A 367 -27.73 4.34 4.53
CA GLU A 367 -27.71 2.98 3.96
C GLU A 367 -28.51 1.99 4.84
N ALA A 368 -28.40 2.09 6.16
CA ALA A 368 -29.18 1.26 7.09
C ALA A 368 -30.69 1.46 6.91
N LYS A 369 -31.16 2.72 6.75
CA LYS A 369 -32.57 3.00 6.45
C LYS A 369 -32.98 2.52 5.07
N GLN A 370 -32.09 2.61 4.09
CA GLN A 370 -32.33 2.18 2.72
C GLN A 370 -32.44 0.65 2.62
N ILE A 371 -31.66 -0.10 3.41
CA ILE A 371 -31.80 -1.57 3.53
C ILE A 371 -33.20 -1.91 4.00
N ALA A 372 -33.68 -1.32 5.10
CA ALA A 372 -35.02 -1.60 5.63
C ALA A 372 -36.13 -1.28 4.63
N SER A 373 -36.02 -0.19 3.88
CA SER A 373 -36.98 0.20 2.85
C SER A 373 -36.93 -0.73 1.63
N SER A 374 -35.73 -1.10 1.16
CA SER A 374 -35.57 -1.99 0.01
C SER A 374 -35.96 -3.43 0.33
N GLU A 375 -35.78 -3.89 1.57
CA GLU A 375 -36.24 -5.19 2.04
C GLU A 375 -37.78 -5.28 1.98
N GLU A 376 -38.48 -4.24 2.46
CA GLU A 376 -39.94 -4.19 2.38
C GLU A 376 -40.41 -4.12 0.93
N GLY A 377 -39.76 -3.30 0.09
CA GLY A 377 -40.02 -3.24 -1.36
C GLY A 377 -39.82 -4.59 -2.05
N MET A 378 -38.77 -5.33 -1.72
CA MET A 378 -38.50 -6.66 -2.23
C MET A 378 -39.62 -7.66 -1.82
N LYS A 379 -40.05 -7.64 -0.55
CA LYS A 379 -41.15 -8.51 -0.07
C LYS A 379 -42.45 -8.22 -0.81
N GLN A 380 -42.76 -6.94 -1.04
CA GLN A 380 -43.97 -6.53 -1.78
C GLN A 380 -43.89 -6.94 -3.26
N ALA A 381 -42.74 -6.69 -3.91
CA ALA A 381 -42.53 -7.10 -5.31
C ALA A 381 -42.62 -8.63 -5.49
N ARG A 382 -42.05 -9.40 -4.56
CA ARG A 382 -42.16 -10.86 -4.53
C ARG A 382 -43.62 -11.30 -4.43
N LYS A 383 -44.36 -10.74 -3.47
CA LYS A 383 -45.79 -11.08 -3.29
C LYS A 383 -46.62 -10.71 -4.53
N ALA A 384 -46.33 -9.56 -5.17
CA ALA A 384 -47.03 -9.18 -6.41
C ALA A 384 -46.73 -10.15 -7.53
N TYR A 385 -45.48 -10.58 -7.69
CA TYR A 385 -45.07 -11.61 -8.66
C TYR A 385 -45.79 -12.94 -8.40
N ASP A 386 -45.82 -13.44 -7.17
CA ASP A 386 -46.47 -14.70 -6.81
C ASP A 386 -47.99 -14.68 -7.11
N ILE A 387 -48.66 -13.54 -6.90
CA ILE A 387 -50.07 -13.32 -7.26
C ILE A 387 -50.24 -13.34 -8.78
N MET A 388 -49.36 -12.62 -9.50
CA MET A 388 -49.46 -12.51 -10.96
C MET A 388 -49.16 -13.83 -11.65
N GLN A 389 -48.20 -14.61 -11.13
CA GLN A 389 -47.91 -15.97 -11.63
C GLN A 389 -49.15 -16.89 -11.52
N LYS A 390 -49.81 -16.91 -10.35
CA LYS A 390 -51.03 -17.70 -10.16
C LYS A 390 -52.17 -17.23 -11.05
N SER A 391 -52.31 -15.92 -11.24
CA SER A 391 -53.34 -15.37 -12.13
C SER A 391 -53.09 -15.74 -13.59
N PHE A 392 -51.83 -15.77 -14.02
CA PHE A 392 -51.44 -16.21 -15.35
C PHE A 392 -51.72 -17.73 -15.55
N GLU A 393 -51.37 -18.58 -14.57
CA GLU A 393 -51.59 -20.02 -14.62
C GLU A 393 -53.06 -20.39 -14.83
N ILE A 394 -54.01 -19.59 -14.28
CA ILE A 394 -55.45 -19.78 -14.44
C ILE A 394 -56.05 -19.00 -15.61
N GLY A 395 -55.20 -18.33 -16.43
CA GLY A 395 -55.61 -17.54 -17.57
C GLY A 395 -56.26 -16.19 -17.26
N ALA A 396 -56.16 -15.70 -16.02
CA ALA A 396 -56.75 -14.43 -15.56
C ALA A 396 -55.83 -13.21 -15.74
N ALA A 397 -54.55 -13.42 -16.11
CA ALA A 397 -53.58 -12.36 -16.39
C ALA A 397 -52.89 -12.59 -17.74
N SER A 398 -52.42 -11.50 -18.35
CA SER A 398 -51.66 -11.62 -19.58
C SER A 398 -50.16 -11.95 -19.28
N TYR A 399 -49.50 -12.52 -20.27
CA TYR A 399 -48.04 -12.76 -20.19
C TYR A 399 -47.26 -11.48 -19.98
N LEU A 400 -47.74 -10.35 -20.50
CA LEU A 400 -47.09 -9.05 -20.31
C LEU A 400 -47.10 -8.61 -18.84
N ASP A 401 -48.25 -8.78 -18.17
CA ASP A 401 -48.40 -8.44 -16.75
C ASP A 401 -47.49 -9.34 -15.87
N LEU A 402 -47.41 -10.64 -16.20
CA LEU A 402 -46.51 -11.57 -15.52
C LEU A 402 -45.05 -11.11 -15.66
N ARG A 403 -44.65 -10.79 -16.88
CA ARG A 403 -43.27 -10.33 -17.16
C ARG A 403 -42.93 -9.04 -16.45
N ASP A 404 -43.84 -8.06 -16.46
CA ASP A 404 -43.61 -6.77 -15.79
C ASP A 404 -43.45 -6.98 -14.26
N SER A 405 -44.26 -7.89 -13.67
CA SER A 405 -44.12 -8.23 -12.25
C SER A 405 -42.83 -9.01 -11.96
N GLU A 406 -42.37 -9.87 -12.88
CA GLU A 406 -41.08 -10.57 -12.78
C GLU A 406 -39.89 -9.61 -12.83
N LEU A 407 -39.90 -8.67 -13.77
CA LEU A 407 -38.86 -7.63 -13.85
C LEU A 407 -38.83 -6.75 -12.59
N ALA A 408 -40.00 -6.36 -12.08
CA ALA A 408 -40.12 -5.58 -10.86
C ALA A 408 -39.55 -6.35 -9.65
N ASN A 409 -39.87 -7.67 -9.52
CA ASN A 409 -39.33 -8.53 -8.47
C ASN A 409 -37.80 -8.67 -8.55
N THR A 410 -37.28 -8.93 -9.74
CA THR A 410 -35.84 -9.06 -9.97
C THR A 410 -35.10 -7.73 -9.63
N SER A 411 -35.64 -6.60 -10.11
CA SER A 411 -35.09 -5.28 -9.85
C SER A 411 -35.08 -4.95 -8.37
N ALA A 412 -36.16 -5.28 -7.64
CA ALA A 412 -36.24 -5.07 -6.20
C ALA A 412 -35.23 -5.92 -5.42
N ARG A 413 -35.02 -7.20 -5.81
CA ARG A 413 -34.03 -8.10 -5.20
C ARG A 413 -32.60 -7.59 -5.44
N LEU A 414 -32.27 -7.18 -6.67
CA LEU A 414 -30.96 -6.61 -6.98
C LEU A 414 -30.70 -5.31 -6.21
N SER A 415 -31.72 -4.44 -6.12
CA SER A 415 -31.63 -3.20 -5.34
C SER A 415 -31.37 -3.46 -3.85
N TYR A 416 -32.02 -4.45 -3.28
CA TYR A 416 -31.80 -4.87 -1.89
C TYR A 416 -30.37 -5.36 -1.64
N LEU A 417 -29.86 -6.26 -2.50
CA LEU A 417 -28.49 -6.75 -2.43
C LEU A 417 -27.47 -5.61 -2.57
N GLN A 418 -27.72 -4.65 -3.47
CA GLN A 418 -26.88 -3.49 -3.64
C GLN A 418 -26.85 -2.59 -2.39
N CYS A 419 -27.99 -2.43 -1.70
CA CYS A 419 -28.04 -1.66 -0.45
C CYS A 419 -27.21 -2.34 0.65
N ILE A 420 -27.28 -3.66 0.79
CA ILE A 420 -26.45 -4.41 1.74
C ILE A 420 -24.97 -4.19 1.43
N TYR A 421 -24.57 -4.37 0.17
CA TYR A 421 -23.19 -4.15 -0.26
C TYR A 421 -22.70 -2.72 0.08
N ASN A 422 -23.50 -1.70 -0.26
CA ASN A 422 -23.13 -0.30 0.01
C ASN A 422 -22.94 -0.05 1.51
N TYR A 423 -23.79 -0.61 2.35
CA TYR A 423 -23.67 -0.51 3.80
C TYR A 423 -22.36 -1.15 4.30
N LEU A 424 -22.07 -2.37 3.86
CA LEU A 424 -20.85 -3.11 4.23
C LEU A 424 -19.58 -2.35 3.83
N VAL A 425 -19.57 -1.78 2.64
CA VAL A 425 -18.46 -0.95 2.15
C VAL A 425 -18.32 0.31 3.00
N SER A 426 -19.42 1.00 3.31
CA SER A 426 -19.39 2.21 4.15
C SER A 426 -18.87 1.94 5.56
N VAL A 427 -19.22 0.79 6.15
CA VAL A 427 -18.66 0.37 7.45
C VAL A 427 -17.15 0.09 7.35
N SER A 428 -16.69 -0.60 6.31
CA SER A 428 -15.26 -0.86 6.10
C SER A 428 -14.46 0.44 5.87
N GLU A 429 -15.06 1.43 5.20
CA GLU A 429 -14.45 2.77 5.02
C GLU A 429 -14.35 3.54 6.34
N LEU A 430 -15.36 3.43 7.19
CA LEU A 430 -15.31 4.03 8.54
C LEU A 430 -14.21 3.38 9.40
N ASP A 431 -14.07 2.06 9.36
CA ASP A 431 -13.02 1.35 10.11
C ASP A 431 -11.62 1.77 9.63
N LEU A 432 -11.42 1.94 8.31
CA LEU A 432 -10.20 2.50 7.74
C LEU A 432 -9.95 3.93 8.23
N LEU A 433 -10.98 4.79 8.22
CA LEU A 433 -10.89 6.17 8.67
C LEU A 433 -10.49 6.27 10.15
N LEU A 434 -11.05 5.39 10.99
CA LEU A 434 -10.72 5.29 12.42
C LEU A 434 -9.37 4.60 12.67
N GLY A 435 -8.79 3.98 11.64
CA GLY A 435 -7.55 3.20 11.76
C GLY A 435 -7.72 1.97 12.63
N LYS A 436 -8.90 1.35 12.61
CA LYS A 436 -9.14 0.10 13.31
C LYS A 436 -8.54 -1.06 12.51
N GLU A 437 -7.61 -1.78 13.12
CA GLU A 437 -7.24 -3.10 12.67
C GLU A 437 -8.42 -4.00 13.01
N THR A 438 -9.02 -4.67 12.00
CA THR A 438 -10.20 -5.52 12.19
C THR A 438 -9.95 -6.46 13.37
N GLN A 439 -10.61 -6.19 14.48
CA GLN A 439 -10.66 -7.14 15.58
C GLN A 439 -11.82 -8.11 15.31
N ASN A 440 -11.57 -9.38 15.57
CA ASN A 440 -12.53 -10.48 15.55
C ASN A 440 -13.86 -10.14 16.19
#